data_6657d4608eab1c6a3d63128d108c0788
#
_entry.id   6657d4608eab1c6a3d63128d108c0788
#
_cell.length_a   1.000
_cell.length_b   1.000
_cell.length_c   1.000
_cell.angle_alpha   90.00
_cell.angle_beta   90.00
_cell.angle_gamma   90.00
#
_symmetry.space_group_name_H-M   'P 1'
#
loop_
_entity.id
_entity.type
_entity.pdbx_description
1 polymer ?
#
loop_
_entity_poly.entity_id
_entity_poly.type
_entity_poly.pdbx_seq_one_letter_code
_entity_poly.pdbx_strand_id
1 'polypeptide(L)'
;DHAGDHGGLLTEVGESFAEWRQAADHRASLEIARANRRDRLDTITFQLAEIDSVDPVEGEHEKLTARRDVLRNAARLRELSGSILGSLGDDESSVVDRIARAERDVEEMVAHGLPLAEGNATLAEARIHVEELVREVRALTADMDGDPGELDDVESRLHNLEKLMLKYGEPLDKVFEHREALVAEKDRLEEVEDRLEAAAGVEAAALEDFAEAGQRLDTARHRAGAKLARAVEDVLVRLNMAGTRLEFRWQPRIDDRSPLVRNGERVAFDADGVEECELLIAANPGEEPRPMARIASGGELSRIHLAIRTVLRSARPGGAVTLLFDEVDSGLGGATAAALAALLADLAATDQVLTVTHLPQVAAAADTHFKIDKVQVDDRAVTQVLELEGEDREIELARMLAGDEIGQSARAHARTLLGGS
;
A
#
# COMPACT_ATOMS: atom_id res chain seq x y z
N ASP A 1 -29.32 10.30 1.18
CA ASP A 1 -28.83 10.49 2.53
C ASP A 1 -29.46 11.69 3.20
N HIS A 2 -29.51 12.84 2.55
CA HIS A 2 -30.11 14.07 3.11
C HIS A 2 -31.58 13.90 3.50
N ALA A 3 -32.40 13.21 2.70
CA ALA A 3 -33.80 12.96 2.97
C ALA A 3 -34.08 11.96 4.10
N GLY A 4 -33.12 11.10 4.42
CA GLY A 4 -33.26 9.99 5.36
C GLY A 4 -32.62 10.20 6.73
N ASP A 5 -31.89 11.30 6.95
CA ASP A 5 -31.10 11.54 8.17
C ASP A 5 -30.09 10.41 8.50
N HIS A 6 -29.30 10.02 7.52
CA HIS A 6 -28.34 8.91 7.64
C HIS A 6 -26.94 9.35 8.09
N GLY A 7 -26.79 10.55 8.69
CA GLY A 7 -25.48 11.10 9.08
C GLY A 7 -24.67 10.16 9.97
N GLY A 8 -25.31 9.54 10.96
CA GLY A 8 -24.67 8.57 11.84
C GLY A 8 -24.20 7.30 11.11
N LEU A 9 -25.03 6.76 10.21
CA LEU A 9 -24.69 5.57 9.42
C LEU A 9 -23.59 5.85 8.39
N LEU A 10 -23.58 7.05 7.79
CA LEU A 10 -22.52 7.46 6.87
C LEU A 10 -21.18 7.61 7.61
N THR A 11 -21.20 8.19 8.81
CA THR A 11 -20.00 8.28 9.63
C THR A 11 -19.47 6.88 9.97
N GLU A 12 -20.34 5.97 10.40
CA GLU A 12 -19.98 4.60 10.74
C GLU A 12 -19.37 3.84 9.52
N VAL A 13 -19.95 3.96 8.34
CA VAL A 13 -19.40 3.37 7.11
C VAL A 13 -18.06 3.99 6.74
N GLY A 14 -17.93 5.31 6.86
CA GLY A 14 -16.66 6.01 6.61
C GLY A 14 -15.55 5.59 7.56
N GLU A 15 -15.86 5.44 8.85
CA GLU A 15 -14.92 4.97 9.87
C GLU A 15 -14.49 3.52 9.60
N SER A 16 -15.44 2.60 9.37
CA SER A 16 -15.15 1.20 9.05
C SER A 16 -14.34 1.06 7.75
N PHE A 17 -14.62 1.89 6.75
CA PHE A 17 -13.82 1.94 5.53
C PHE A 17 -12.37 2.37 5.79
N ALA A 18 -12.18 3.39 6.64
CA ALA A 18 -10.84 3.87 7.00
C ALA A 18 -10.05 2.80 7.77
N GLU A 19 -10.69 2.09 8.69
CA GLU A 19 -10.09 0.98 9.45
C GLU A 19 -9.67 -0.17 8.52
N TRP A 20 -10.57 -0.60 7.63
CA TRP A 20 -10.21 -1.60 6.62
C TRP A 20 -9.04 -1.16 5.76
N ARG A 21 -9.05 0.08 5.27
CA ARG A 21 -7.98 0.59 4.41
C ARG A 21 -6.64 0.60 5.14
N GLN A 22 -6.62 1.00 6.40
CA GLN A 22 -5.41 0.97 7.23
C GLN A 22 -4.89 -0.46 7.40
N ALA A 23 -5.77 -1.43 7.65
CA ALA A 23 -5.41 -2.84 7.77
C ALA A 23 -4.87 -3.41 6.45
N ALA A 24 -5.50 -3.09 5.32
CA ALA A 24 -5.07 -3.49 3.97
C ALA A 24 -3.70 -2.91 3.61
N ASP A 25 -3.48 -1.62 3.87
CA ASP A 25 -2.18 -0.95 3.64
C ASP A 25 -1.08 -1.56 4.53
N HIS A 26 -1.40 -1.90 5.78
CA HIS A 26 -0.46 -2.59 6.68
C HIS A 26 -0.09 -3.98 6.15
N ARG A 27 -1.06 -4.78 5.75
CA ARG A 27 -0.80 -6.10 5.14
C ARG A 27 0.03 -5.98 3.87
N ALA A 28 -0.30 -5.05 2.98
CA ALA A 28 0.46 -4.81 1.75
C ALA A 28 1.93 -4.45 2.04
N SER A 29 2.19 -3.67 3.08
CA SER A 29 3.55 -3.34 3.51
C SER A 29 4.35 -4.57 3.98
N LEU A 30 3.69 -5.49 4.70
CA LEU A 30 4.28 -6.76 5.13
C LEU A 30 4.52 -7.72 3.94
N GLU A 31 3.65 -7.73 2.93
CA GLU A 31 3.85 -8.52 1.69
C GLU A 31 5.08 -8.04 0.90
N ILE A 32 5.30 -6.73 0.81
CA ILE A 32 6.52 -6.16 0.21
C ILE A 32 7.76 -6.57 1.01
N ALA A 33 7.69 -6.49 2.34
CA ALA A 33 8.78 -6.94 3.21
C ALA A 33 9.07 -8.45 3.04
N ARG A 34 8.04 -9.26 2.87
CA ARG A 34 8.15 -10.71 2.59
C ARG A 34 8.82 -11.00 1.25
N ALA A 35 8.51 -10.26 0.18
CA ALA A 35 9.10 -10.49 -1.14
C ALA A 35 10.63 -10.33 -1.12
N ASN A 36 11.16 -9.37 -0.37
CA ASN A 36 12.60 -9.13 -0.20
C ASN A 36 13.26 -10.11 0.78
N ARG A 37 12.48 -10.81 1.60
CA ARG A 37 12.93 -11.72 2.66
C ARG A 37 13.56 -13.00 2.12
N ARG A 38 13.00 -13.59 1.08
CA ARG A 38 13.40 -14.92 0.59
C ARG A 38 14.87 -14.97 0.17
N ASP A 39 15.29 -14.05 -0.67
CA ASP A 39 16.67 -13.95 -1.13
C ASP A 39 17.65 -13.70 0.02
N ARG A 40 17.18 -12.90 1.02
CA ARG A 40 18.00 -12.60 2.19
C ARG A 40 18.12 -13.80 3.12
N LEU A 41 17.04 -14.55 3.36
CA LEU A 41 17.07 -15.80 4.13
C LEU A 41 17.96 -16.87 3.50
N ASP A 42 17.90 -17.03 2.18
CA ASP A 42 18.75 -17.96 1.45
C ASP A 42 20.23 -17.58 1.64
N THR A 43 20.56 -16.30 1.57
CA THR A 43 21.91 -15.78 1.80
C THR A 43 22.36 -16.04 3.25
N ILE A 44 21.53 -15.71 4.23
CA ILE A 44 21.84 -15.93 5.67
C ILE A 44 22.04 -17.40 5.96
N THR A 45 21.16 -18.25 5.46
CA THR A 45 21.23 -19.70 5.66
C THR A 45 22.51 -20.26 5.07
N PHE A 46 22.92 -19.82 3.88
CA PHE A 46 24.20 -20.21 3.26
C PHE A 46 25.39 -19.75 4.11
N GLN A 47 25.41 -18.51 4.58
CA GLN A 47 26.51 -17.97 5.38
C GLN A 47 26.63 -18.69 6.74
N LEU A 48 25.51 -18.92 7.41
CA LEU A 48 25.49 -19.70 8.66
C LEU A 48 26.00 -21.13 8.43
N ALA A 49 25.53 -21.82 7.39
CA ALA A 49 25.98 -23.18 7.08
C ALA A 49 27.50 -23.23 6.77
N GLU A 50 28.04 -22.21 6.11
CA GLU A 50 29.48 -22.12 5.82
C GLU A 50 30.28 -21.93 7.12
N ILE A 51 29.86 -21.05 8.05
CA ILE A 51 30.53 -20.84 9.33
C ILE A 51 30.43 -22.10 10.19
N ASP A 52 29.21 -22.65 10.31
CA ASP A 52 28.94 -23.83 11.14
C ASP A 52 29.63 -25.10 10.62
N SER A 53 29.86 -25.21 9.28
CA SER A 53 30.61 -26.35 8.70
C SER A 53 32.09 -26.36 9.12
N VAL A 54 32.67 -25.22 9.40
CA VAL A 54 34.04 -25.09 9.91
C VAL A 54 34.08 -25.27 11.43
N ASP A 55 32.97 -24.95 12.11
CA ASP A 55 32.82 -25.03 13.55
C ASP A 55 33.99 -24.41 14.34
N PRO A 56 34.23 -23.08 14.18
CA PRO A 56 35.33 -22.39 14.83
C PRO A 56 35.12 -22.30 16.31
N VAL A 57 36.23 -22.37 17.09
CA VAL A 57 36.22 -22.27 18.57
C VAL A 57 36.94 -20.97 18.97
N GLU A 58 36.42 -20.31 20.03
CA GLU A 58 37.00 -19.09 20.57
C GLU A 58 38.47 -19.27 20.99
N GLY A 59 39.35 -18.37 20.51
CA GLY A 59 40.80 -18.42 20.78
C GLY A 59 41.53 -19.58 20.06
N GLU A 60 40.87 -20.29 19.13
CA GLU A 60 41.45 -21.43 18.40
C GLU A 60 42.57 -20.95 17.45
N HIS A 61 42.38 -19.87 16.74
CA HIS A 61 43.34 -19.34 15.76
C HIS A 61 44.68 -19.02 16.40
N GLU A 62 44.69 -18.34 17.55
CA GLU A 62 45.89 -17.98 18.30
C GLU A 62 46.64 -19.20 18.81
N LYS A 63 45.87 -20.18 19.35
CA LYS A 63 46.44 -21.45 19.87
C LYS A 63 47.08 -22.26 18.75
N LEU A 64 46.39 -22.40 17.61
CA LEU A 64 46.91 -23.13 16.45
C LEU A 64 48.09 -22.42 15.81
N THR A 65 48.09 -21.10 15.77
CA THR A 65 49.24 -20.30 15.24
C THR A 65 50.49 -20.56 16.08
N ALA A 66 50.36 -20.45 17.40
CA ALA A 66 51.47 -20.77 18.31
C ALA A 66 51.94 -22.25 18.16
N ARG A 67 51.00 -23.20 18.03
CA ARG A 67 51.35 -24.64 17.82
C ARG A 67 52.06 -24.87 16.50
N ARG A 68 51.59 -24.24 15.42
CA ARG A 68 52.23 -24.31 14.09
C ARG A 68 53.68 -23.85 14.14
N ASP A 69 53.96 -22.75 14.81
CA ASP A 69 55.31 -22.21 14.91
C ASP A 69 56.27 -23.16 15.64
N VAL A 70 55.77 -23.82 16.70
CA VAL A 70 56.57 -24.88 17.39
C VAL A 70 56.79 -26.08 16.48
N LEU A 71 55.76 -26.53 15.79
CA LEU A 71 55.86 -27.71 14.89
C LEU A 71 56.78 -27.43 13.68
N ARG A 72 56.69 -26.23 13.07
CA ARG A 72 57.61 -25.84 12.00
C ARG A 72 59.07 -25.80 12.41
N ASN A 73 59.35 -25.29 13.61
CA ASN A 73 60.69 -25.30 14.18
C ASN A 73 61.19 -26.72 14.37
N ALA A 74 60.35 -27.62 14.95
CA ALA A 74 60.68 -29.02 15.12
C ALA A 74 60.92 -29.74 13.81
N ALA A 75 60.05 -29.51 12.77
CA ALA A 75 60.19 -30.08 11.43
C ALA A 75 61.50 -29.62 10.78
N ARG A 76 61.83 -28.33 10.88
CA ARG A 76 63.08 -27.75 10.32
C ARG A 76 64.33 -28.36 10.99
N LEU A 77 64.32 -28.48 12.32
CA LEU A 77 65.40 -29.12 13.05
C LEU A 77 65.57 -30.59 12.67
N ARG A 78 64.48 -31.35 12.46
CA ARG A 78 64.50 -32.74 11.98
C ARG A 78 65.11 -32.83 10.59
N GLU A 79 64.70 -31.98 9.66
CA GLU A 79 65.22 -31.91 8.28
C GLU A 79 66.75 -31.65 8.29
N LEU A 80 67.21 -30.64 9.10
CA LEU A 80 68.62 -30.31 9.18
C LEU A 80 69.42 -31.47 9.81
N SER A 81 68.88 -32.07 10.88
CA SER A 81 69.50 -33.21 11.55
C SER A 81 69.63 -34.43 10.62
N GLY A 82 68.55 -34.73 9.89
CA GLY A 82 68.57 -35.82 8.87
C GLY A 82 69.65 -35.59 7.80
N SER A 83 69.76 -34.33 7.29
CA SER A 83 70.77 -33.95 6.34
C SER A 83 72.20 -34.14 6.87
N ILE A 84 72.41 -33.73 8.18
CA ILE A 84 73.71 -33.88 8.84
C ILE A 84 74.05 -35.35 9.05
N LEU A 85 73.09 -36.14 9.61
CA LEU A 85 73.32 -37.57 9.87
C LEU A 85 73.57 -38.32 8.56
N GLY A 86 72.81 -38.09 7.52
CA GLY A 86 73.03 -38.71 6.19
C GLY A 86 74.42 -38.41 5.64
N SER A 87 74.78 -37.11 5.58
CA SER A 87 76.06 -36.69 5.01
C SER A 87 77.30 -37.13 5.81
N LEU A 88 77.17 -37.16 7.15
CA LEU A 88 78.31 -37.48 8.01
C LEU A 88 78.42 -39.00 8.31
N GLY A 89 77.28 -39.72 8.51
CA GLY A 89 77.35 -41.08 9.05
C GLY A 89 76.49 -42.13 8.40
N ASP A 90 75.28 -41.83 7.89
CA ASP A 90 74.30 -42.85 7.52
C ASP A 90 74.26 -43.23 6.00
N ASP A 91 74.76 -42.34 5.12
CA ASP A 91 74.80 -42.60 3.67
C ASP A 91 76.00 -43.42 3.29
N GLU A 92 75.88 -44.29 2.24
CA GLU A 92 76.96 -45.15 1.68
C GLU A 92 78.22 -44.42 1.26
N SER A 93 78.17 -43.12 1.14
CA SER A 93 79.29 -42.23 0.84
C SER A 93 79.53 -41.15 1.89
N SER A 94 79.12 -41.43 3.12
CA SER A 94 79.26 -40.54 4.28
C SER A 94 80.74 -40.13 4.52
N VAL A 95 80.90 -39.04 5.26
CA VAL A 95 82.23 -38.59 5.64
C VAL A 95 82.97 -39.66 6.42
N VAL A 96 82.30 -40.40 7.31
CA VAL A 96 82.84 -41.49 8.13
C VAL A 96 83.36 -42.59 7.17
N ASP A 97 82.55 -43.03 6.20
CA ASP A 97 82.99 -44.06 5.20
C ASP A 97 84.12 -43.64 4.32
N ARG A 98 84.14 -42.33 3.92
CA ARG A 98 85.24 -41.79 3.10
C ARG A 98 86.55 -41.73 3.88
N ILE A 99 86.51 -41.32 5.16
CA ILE A 99 87.67 -41.35 5.99
C ILE A 99 88.13 -42.79 6.22
N ALA A 100 87.25 -43.74 6.51
CA ALA A 100 87.59 -45.14 6.68
C ALA A 100 88.22 -45.78 5.44
N ARG A 101 87.79 -45.36 4.24
CA ARG A 101 88.48 -45.81 2.97
C ARG A 101 89.86 -45.19 2.89
N ALA A 102 90.02 -43.88 3.19
CA ALA A 102 91.29 -43.21 3.16
C ALA A 102 92.27 -43.82 4.22
N GLU A 103 91.78 -44.21 5.38
CA GLU A 103 92.58 -44.94 6.38
C GLU A 103 93.18 -46.22 5.80
N ARG A 104 92.34 -47.07 5.13
CA ARG A 104 92.81 -48.32 4.51
C ARG A 104 93.81 -48.05 3.44
N ASP A 105 93.60 -47.04 2.57
CA ASP A 105 94.51 -46.74 1.50
C ASP A 105 95.88 -46.24 2.08
N VAL A 106 95.87 -45.48 3.13
CA VAL A 106 97.09 -45.02 3.83
C VAL A 106 97.79 -46.18 4.55
N GLU A 107 97.05 -47.14 5.18
CA GLU A 107 97.60 -48.34 5.80
C GLU A 107 98.32 -49.18 4.75
N GLU A 108 97.75 -49.38 3.53
CA GLU A 108 98.37 -50.08 2.46
C GLU A 108 99.67 -49.37 1.98
N MET A 109 99.65 -48.05 1.87
CA MET A 109 100.85 -47.27 1.55
C MET A 109 101.94 -47.38 2.61
N VAL A 110 101.61 -47.41 3.88
CA VAL A 110 102.52 -47.62 5.00
C VAL A 110 103.13 -49.03 4.90
N ALA A 111 102.35 -50.10 4.60
CA ALA A 111 102.78 -51.45 4.40
C ALA A 111 103.81 -51.58 3.22
N HIS A 112 103.71 -50.70 2.28
CA HIS A 112 104.66 -50.60 1.14
C HIS A 112 105.86 -49.68 1.43
N GLY A 113 106.05 -49.25 2.70
CA GLY A 113 107.25 -48.56 3.14
C GLY A 113 107.18 -46.98 3.14
N LEU A 114 106.02 -46.39 2.91
CA LEU A 114 105.90 -44.94 2.99
C LEU A 114 105.75 -44.47 4.45
N PRO A 115 106.44 -43.42 4.88
CA PRO A 115 106.38 -42.93 6.26
C PRO A 115 105.17 -42.04 6.56
N LEU A 116 103.96 -42.71 6.54
CA LEU A 116 102.65 -42.03 6.72
C LEU A 116 101.88 -42.45 7.97
N ALA A 117 102.61 -43.01 8.96
CA ALA A 117 101.99 -43.49 10.18
C ALA A 117 101.26 -42.38 11.02
N GLU A 118 101.81 -41.19 11.07
CA GLU A 118 101.16 -40.02 11.71
C GLU A 118 99.93 -39.52 10.96
N GLY A 119 99.96 -39.66 9.60
CA GLY A 119 98.78 -39.27 8.80
C GLY A 119 97.61 -40.24 9.02
N ASN A 120 97.90 -41.59 9.20
CA ASN A 120 96.88 -42.53 9.55
C ASN A 120 96.22 -42.27 10.93
N ALA A 121 97.05 -41.92 11.91
CA ALA A 121 96.54 -41.53 13.21
C ALA A 121 95.63 -40.29 13.18
N THR A 122 95.99 -39.31 12.38
CA THR A 122 95.20 -38.08 12.16
C THR A 122 93.84 -38.39 11.49
N LEU A 123 93.78 -39.30 10.54
CA LEU A 123 92.51 -39.78 9.92
C LEU A 123 91.67 -40.54 10.92
N ALA A 124 92.25 -41.41 11.75
CA ALA A 124 91.52 -42.11 12.76
C ALA A 124 90.87 -41.15 13.84
N GLU A 125 91.65 -40.14 14.30
CA GLU A 125 91.13 -39.07 15.19
C GLU A 125 89.97 -38.28 14.54
N ALA A 126 90.10 -37.90 13.26
CA ALA A 126 89.08 -37.21 12.51
C ALA A 126 87.80 -38.06 12.41
N ARG A 127 87.93 -39.36 12.16
CA ARG A 127 86.76 -40.30 12.13
C ARG A 127 86.05 -40.34 13.44
N ILE A 128 86.82 -40.47 14.57
CA ILE A 128 86.25 -40.51 15.93
C ILE A 128 85.47 -39.23 16.21
N HIS A 129 86.00 -38.09 15.88
CA HIS A 129 85.30 -36.82 16.09
C HIS A 129 84.03 -36.64 15.28
N VAL A 130 84.06 -37.13 14.02
CA VAL A 130 82.82 -37.13 13.20
C VAL A 130 81.78 -38.11 13.72
N GLU A 131 82.22 -39.31 14.17
CA GLU A 131 81.31 -40.29 14.83
C GLU A 131 80.72 -39.78 16.13
N GLU A 132 81.47 -39.01 16.92
CA GLU A 132 81.00 -38.36 18.12
C GLU A 132 79.93 -37.32 17.83
N LEU A 133 80.17 -36.46 16.82
CA LEU A 133 79.20 -35.44 16.37
C LEU A 133 77.91 -36.09 15.87
N VAL A 134 78.03 -37.17 15.04
CA VAL A 134 76.87 -37.97 14.60
C VAL A 134 76.06 -38.49 15.75
N ARG A 135 76.73 -39.03 16.76
CA ARG A 135 76.10 -39.57 17.97
C ARG A 135 75.41 -38.46 18.82
N GLU A 136 76.06 -37.31 18.93
CA GLU A 136 75.49 -36.15 19.62
C GLU A 136 74.25 -35.62 18.93
N VAL A 137 74.31 -35.41 17.62
CA VAL A 137 73.15 -34.95 16.82
C VAL A 137 72.01 -35.98 16.92
N ARG A 138 72.30 -37.28 16.83
CA ARG A 138 71.28 -38.36 16.93
C ARG A 138 70.66 -38.35 18.34
N ALA A 139 71.43 -38.17 19.41
CA ALA A 139 70.89 -38.09 20.77
C ALA A 139 70.01 -36.86 20.96
N LEU A 140 70.42 -35.66 20.46
CA LEU A 140 69.63 -34.44 20.58
C LEU A 140 68.34 -34.47 19.79
N THR A 141 68.25 -35.26 18.74
CA THR A 141 67.09 -35.34 17.86
C THR A 141 66.17 -36.51 18.15
N ALA A 142 66.59 -37.48 19.00
CA ALA A 142 65.78 -38.64 19.39
C ALA A 142 64.50 -38.28 20.11
N ASP A 143 64.46 -37.14 20.86
CA ASP A 143 63.30 -36.67 21.63
C ASP A 143 62.39 -35.69 20.80
N MET A 144 62.72 -35.46 19.50
CA MET A 144 61.92 -34.60 18.63
C MET A 144 60.76 -35.38 17.94
N ASP A 145 60.16 -36.34 18.65
CA ASP A 145 59.03 -37.17 18.17
C ASP A 145 57.73 -36.38 18.19
N GLY A 146 57.51 -35.59 17.13
CA GLY A 146 56.18 -35.07 16.76
C GLY A 146 55.62 -35.90 15.61
N ASP A 147 54.32 -36.16 15.61
CA ASP A 147 53.65 -36.79 14.47
C ASP A 147 53.85 -35.92 13.19
N PRO A 148 54.45 -36.45 12.14
CA PRO A 148 54.66 -35.71 10.88
C PRO A 148 53.35 -35.17 10.30
N GLY A 149 52.19 -35.77 10.58
CA GLY A 149 50.88 -35.35 10.11
C GLY A 149 50.27 -34.17 10.90
N GLU A 150 50.73 -33.95 12.15
CA GLU A 150 50.16 -32.90 13.00
C GLU A 150 50.35 -31.48 12.44
N LEU A 151 51.50 -31.23 11.80
CA LEU A 151 51.74 -29.93 11.14
C LEU A 151 50.77 -29.70 10.02
N ASP A 152 50.55 -30.67 9.14
CA ASP A 152 49.64 -30.61 8.00
C ASP A 152 48.17 -30.38 8.47
N ASP A 153 47.77 -31.09 9.56
CA ASP A 153 46.45 -30.93 10.19
C ASP A 153 46.24 -29.52 10.73
N VAL A 154 47.23 -28.98 11.46
CA VAL A 154 47.21 -27.65 12.03
C VAL A 154 47.18 -26.58 10.92
N GLU A 155 47.99 -26.72 9.88
CA GLU A 155 48.01 -25.80 8.74
C GLU A 155 46.69 -25.85 7.95
N SER A 156 46.14 -27.02 7.73
CA SER A 156 44.83 -27.20 7.08
C SER A 156 43.70 -26.54 7.91
N ARG A 157 43.71 -26.70 9.21
CA ARG A 157 42.74 -26.12 10.10
C ARG A 157 42.86 -24.59 10.13
N LEU A 158 44.06 -24.04 10.27
CA LEU A 158 44.35 -22.63 10.19
C LEU A 158 43.85 -22.04 8.86
N HIS A 159 44.14 -22.70 7.75
CA HIS A 159 43.68 -22.26 6.44
C HIS A 159 42.15 -22.12 6.36
N ASN A 160 41.40 -23.05 6.95
CA ASN A 160 39.93 -22.97 7.00
C ASN A 160 39.45 -21.81 7.87
N LEU A 161 40.09 -21.56 9.02
CA LEU A 161 39.78 -20.41 9.88
C LEU A 161 40.12 -19.08 9.20
N GLU A 162 41.29 -18.98 8.57
CA GLU A 162 41.74 -17.79 7.83
C GLU A 162 40.79 -17.47 6.66
N LYS A 163 40.25 -18.45 5.96
CA LYS A 163 39.21 -18.26 4.93
C LYS A 163 37.95 -17.64 5.51
N LEU A 164 37.49 -18.09 6.68
CA LEU A 164 36.35 -17.50 7.34
C LEU A 164 36.64 -16.06 7.77
N MET A 165 37.81 -15.84 8.37
CA MET A 165 38.24 -14.51 8.83
C MET A 165 38.33 -13.52 7.65
N LEU A 166 38.91 -13.94 6.53
CA LEU A 166 38.97 -13.12 5.31
C LEU A 166 37.61 -12.72 4.78
N LYS A 167 36.62 -13.59 4.91
CA LYS A 167 35.27 -13.41 4.36
C LYS A 167 34.33 -12.67 5.32
N TYR A 168 34.42 -12.92 6.62
CA TYR A 168 33.47 -12.45 7.61
C TYR A 168 34.06 -11.48 8.65
N GLY A 169 35.40 -11.28 8.65
CA GLY A 169 36.10 -10.29 9.49
C GLY A 169 37.20 -10.88 10.33
N GLU A 170 38.27 -10.07 10.51
CA GLU A 170 39.41 -10.37 11.39
C GLU A 170 39.33 -9.45 12.65
N PRO A 171 39.71 -9.98 13.83
CA PRO A 171 40.11 -11.34 14.19
C PRO A 171 38.91 -12.32 14.21
N LEU A 172 39.16 -13.62 14.60
CA LEU A 172 38.14 -14.69 14.62
C LEU A 172 36.90 -14.32 15.42
N ASP A 173 37.00 -13.47 16.44
CA ASP A 173 35.89 -12.94 17.23
C ASP A 173 34.86 -12.20 16.34
N LYS A 174 35.30 -11.56 15.26
CA LYS A 174 34.39 -10.90 14.30
C LYS A 174 33.53 -11.88 13.52
N VAL A 175 34.01 -13.10 13.30
CA VAL A 175 33.22 -14.18 12.70
C VAL A 175 32.08 -14.58 13.63
N PHE A 176 32.33 -14.66 14.94
CA PHE A 176 31.27 -14.95 15.93
C PHE A 176 30.26 -13.81 16.04
N GLU A 177 30.71 -12.55 16.13
CA GLU A 177 29.81 -11.39 16.10
C GLU A 177 28.93 -11.39 14.85
N HIS A 178 29.51 -11.68 13.68
CA HIS A 178 28.78 -11.77 12.43
C HIS A 178 27.74 -12.91 12.43
N ARG A 179 28.14 -14.09 12.95
CA ARG A 179 27.21 -15.23 13.10
C ARG A 179 26.03 -14.90 14.00
N GLU A 180 26.26 -14.28 15.15
CA GLU A 180 25.19 -13.85 16.05
C GLU A 180 24.24 -12.83 15.39
N ALA A 181 24.79 -11.87 14.66
CA ALA A 181 24.01 -10.91 13.92
C ALA A 181 23.12 -11.59 12.85
N LEU A 182 23.66 -12.59 12.13
CA LEU A 182 22.91 -13.38 11.15
C LEU A 182 21.77 -14.18 11.79
N VAL A 183 22.00 -14.80 12.93
CA VAL A 183 20.97 -15.54 13.68
C VAL A 183 19.85 -14.59 14.10
N ALA A 184 20.19 -13.46 14.73
CA ALA A 184 19.20 -12.46 15.14
C ALA A 184 18.43 -11.84 13.94
N GLU A 185 19.07 -11.71 12.78
CA GLU A 185 18.40 -11.27 11.55
C GLU A 185 17.47 -12.35 11.00
N LYS A 186 17.88 -13.61 11.02
CA LYS A 186 17.06 -14.75 10.60
C LYS A 186 15.77 -14.84 11.42
N ASP A 187 15.88 -14.80 12.72
CA ASP A 187 14.74 -14.86 13.65
C ASP A 187 13.74 -13.74 13.36
N ARG A 188 14.23 -12.49 13.20
CA ARG A 188 13.38 -11.34 12.83
C ARG A 188 12.68 -11.52 11.49
N LEU A 189 13.35 -12.13 10.53
CA LEU A 189 12.75 -12.43 9.23
C LEU A 189 11.71 -13.57 9.32
N GLU A 190 11.87 -14.54 10.18
CA GLU A 190 10.91 -15.64 10.37
C GLU A 190 9.59 -15.16 10.99
N GLU A 191 9.60 -14.19 11.90
CA GLU A 191 8.40 -13.58 12.49
C GLU A 191 7.49 -12.85 11.49
N VAL A 192 7.97 -12.51 10.29
CA VAL A 192 7.17 -11.78 9.27
C VAL A 192 5.97 -12.61 8.80
N GLU A 193 6.07 -13.95 8.74
CA GLU A 193 4.94 -14.80 8.33
C GLU A 193 3.79 -14.76 9.35
N ASP A 194 4.10 -14.88 10.63
CA ASP A 194 3.10 -14.82 11.70
C ASP A 194 2.41 -13.44 11.71
N ARG A 195 3.19 -12.39 11.51
CA ARG A 195 2.66 -11.03 11.42
C ARG A 195 1.78 -10.83 10.19
N LEU A 196 2.12 -11.45 9.06
CA LEU A 196 1.32 -11.39 7.84
C LEU A 196 -0.01 -12.12 8.00
N GLU A 197 0.00 -13.29 8.63
CA GLU A 197 -1.22 -14.04 8.94
C GLU A 197 -2.13 -13.27 9.91
N ALA A 198 -1.55 -12.68 10.96
CA ALA A 198 -2.29 -11.83 11.89
C ALA A 198 -2.88 -10.58 11.18
N ALA A 199 -2.10 -9.91 10.32
CA ALA A 199 -2.58 -8.75 9.57
C ALA A 199 -3.70 -9.11 8.58
N ALA A 200 -3.64 -10.29 7.95
CA ALA A 200 -4.71 -10.78 7.08
C ALA A 200 -6.00 -11.03 7.87
N GLY A 201 -5.91 -11.54 9.10
CA GLY A 201 -7.05 -11.69 10.00
C GLY A 201 -7.68 -10.35 10.39
N VAL A 202 -6.86 -9.35 10.70
CA VAL A 202 -7.33 -7.98 11.02
C VAL A 202 -8.03 -7.33 9.82
N GLU A 203 -7.44 -7.45 8.62
CA GLU A 203 -8.05 -6.93 7.39
C GLU A 203 -9.41 -7.59 7.09
N ALA A 204 -9.48 -8.92 7.24
CA ALA A 204 -10.73 -9.66 7.01
C ALA A 204 -11.84 -9.24 8.00
N ALA A 205 -11.52 -9.06 9.28
CA ALA A 205 -12.47 -8.59 10.28
C ALA A 205 -12.95 -7.16 9.99
N ALA A 206 -12.05 -6.24 9.67
CA ALA A 206 -12.41 -4.88 9.30
C ALA A 206 -13.26 -4.81 8.02
N LEU A 207 -13.04 -5.71 7.06
CA LEU A 207 -13.88 -5.81 5.87
C LEU A 207 -15.30 -6.32 6.20
N GLU A 208 -15.44 -7.23 7.15
CA GLU A 208 -16.72 -7.73 7.63
C GLU A 208 -17.50 -6.64 8.35
N ASP A 209 -16.84 -5.88 9.24
CA ASP A 209 -17.45 -4.74 9.95
C ASP A 209 -17.93 -3.67 8.95
N PHE A 210 -17.14 -3.37 7.93
CA PHE A 210 -17.55 -2.49 6.83
C PHE A 210 -18.77 -3.04 6.08
N ALA A 211 -18.78 -4.33 5.75
CA ALA A 211 -19.89 -4.96 5.03
C ALA A 211 -21.22 -4.85 5.82
N GLU A 212 -21.17 -5.06 7.13
CA GLU A 212 -22.33 -4.92 8.01
C GLU A 212 -22.82 -3.47 8.11
N ALA A 213 -21.90 -2.51 8.30
CA ALA A 213 -22.23 -1.08 8.34
C ALA A 213 -22.83 -0.63 7.00
N GLY A 214 -22.22 -1.03 5.87
CA GLY A 214 -22.71 -0.77 4.52
C GLY A 214 -24.13 -1.32 4.29
N GLN A 215 -24.41 -2.54 4.73
CA GLN A 215 -25.75 -3.13 4.59
C GLN A 215 -26.81 -2.38 5.39
N ARG A 216 -26.47 -1.89 6.57
CA ARG A 216 -27.39 -1.04 7.38
C ARG A 216 -27.70 0.28 6.66
N LEU A 217 -26.67 0.92 6.10
CA LEU A 217 -26.83 2.14 5.31
C LEU A 217 -27.69 1.92 4.08
N ASP A 218 -27.46 0.85 3.29
CA ASP A 218 -28.24 0.53 2.10
C ASP A 218 -29.71 0.31 2.46
N THR A 219 -29.98 -0.45 3.50
CA THR A 219 -31.36 -0.69 3.98
C THR A 219 -32.07 0.63 4.35
N ALA A 220 -31.35 1.53 5.00
CA ALA A 220 -31.88 2.83 5.37
C ALA A 220 -32.11 3.73 4.13
N ARG A 221 -31.17 3.73 3.18
CA ARG A 221 -31.26 4.45 1.90
C ARG A 221 -32.44 3.98 1.06
N HIS A 222 -32.64 2.67 0.93
CA HIS A 222 -33.78 2.09 0.19
C HIS A 222 -35.11 2.53 0.78
N ARG A 223 -35.24 2.50 2.11
CA ARG A 223 -36.46 2.96 2.80
C ARG A 223 -36.71 4.46 2.60
N ALA A 224 -35.66 5.28 2.72
CA ALA A 224 -35.76 6.71 2.51
C ALA A 224 -36.07 7.06 1.06
N GLY A 225 -35.45 6.38 0.09
CA GLY A 225 -35.74 6.55 -1.33
C GLY A 225 -37.19 6.25 -1.67
N ALA A 226 -37.73 5.13 -1.19
CA ALA A 226 -39.13 4.79 -1.39
C ALA A 226 -40.10 5.80 -0.76
N LYS A 227 -39.79 6.33 0.42
CA LYS A 227 -40.58 7.38 1.09
C LYS A 227 -40.50 8.70 0.32
N LEU A 228 -39.30 9.09 -0.12
CA LEU A 228 -39.09 10.30 -0.92
C LEU A 228 -39.83 10.23 -2.25
N ALA A 229 -39.76 9.10 -2.97
CA ALA A 229 -40.47 8.90 -4.24
C ALA A 229 -41.98 9.16 -4.09
N ARG A 230 -42.61 8.54 -3.08
CA ARG A 230 -44.04 8.75 -2.80
C ARG A 230 -44.37 10.19 -2.48
N ALA A 231 -43.60 10.84 -1.60
CA ALA A 231 -43.83 12.23 -1.23
C ALA A 231 -43.70 13.18 -2.43
N VAL A 232 -42.76 12.91 -3.35
CA VAL A 232 -42.59 13.69 -4.59
C VAL A 232 -43.77 13.43 -5.53
N GLU A 233 -44.21 12.18 -5.69
CA GLU A 233 -45.38 11.81 -6.50
C GLU A 233 -46.65 12.53 -6.01
N ASP A 234 -46.85 12.63 -4.70
CA ASP A 234 -47.99 13.35 -4.11
C ASP A 234 -47.99 14.86 -4.46
N VAL A 235 -46.80 15.49 -4.52
CA VAL A 235 -46.67 16.89 -4.95
C VAL A 235 -46.95 16.98 -6.47
N LEU A 236 -46.44 16.03 -7.28
CA LEU A 236 -46.66 16.01 -8.73
C LEU A 236 -48.13 15.85 -9.11
N VAL A 237 -48.93 15.13 -8.33
CA VAL A 237 -50.40 15.07 -8.52
C VAL A 237 -51.01 16.46 -8.51
N ARG A 238 -50.59 17.36 -7.58
CA ARG A 238 -51.06 18.77 -7.50
C ARG A 238 -50.67 19.58 -8.72
N LEU A 239 -49.57 19.19 -9.42
CA LEU A 239 -49.07 19.84 -10.62
C LEU A 239 -49.59 19.21 -11.94
N ASN A 240 -50.71 18.48 -11.87
CA ASN A 240 -51.35 17.81 -12.99
C ASN A 240 -50.45 16.72 -13.64
N MET A 241 -49.64 16.05 -12.84
CA MET A 241 -48.75 14.95 -13.23
C MET A 241 -49.06 13.66 -12.44
N ALA A 242 -50.35 13.34 -12.30
CA ALA A 242 -50.85 12.22 -11.49
C ALA A 242 -50.37 10.84 -11.99
N GLY A 243 -49.89 10.74 -13.23
CA GLY A 243 -49.35 9.49 -13.80
C GLY A 243 -47.89 9.27 -13.61
N THR A 244 -47.16 10.27 -13.13
CA THR A 244 -45.72 10.20 -12.96
C THR A 244 -45.34 9.26 -11.84
N ARG A 245 -44.32 8.42 -12.09
CA ARG A 245 -43.73 7.50 -11.10
C ARG A 245 -42.26 7.77 -10.96
N LEU A 246 -41.79 7.74 -9.73
CA LEU A 246 -40.37 7.86 -9.40
C LEU A 246 -39.88 6.55 -8.84
N GLU A 247 -38.69 6.11 -9.28
CA GLU A 247 -38.00 4.92 -8.79
C GLU A 247 -36.55 5.26 -8.50
N PHE A 248 -36.09 4.93 -7.30
CA PHE A 248 -34.67 4.97 -6.95
C PHE A 248 -34.12 3.56 -7.23
N ARG A 249 -33.29 3.42 -8.28
CA ARG A 249 -32.59 2.19 -8.60
C ARG A 249 -31.26 2.17 -7.88
N TRP A 250 -31.06 1.16 -7.08
CA TRP A 250 -29.84 0.93 -6.34
C TRP A 250 -29.10 -0.23 -6.97
N GLN A 251 -27.82 -0.04 -7.29
CA GLN A 251 -27.02 -1.06 -7.95
C GLN A 251 -25.59 -1.05 -7.38
N PRO A 252 -25.04 -2.23 -7.01
CA PRO A 252 -23.63 -2.31 -6.65
C PRO A 252 -22.75 -2.11 -7.89
N ARG A 253 -21.62 -1.47 -7.71
CA ARG A 253 -20.59 -1.36 -8.74
C ARG A 253 -19.79 -2.65 -8.78
N ILE A 254 -19.83 -3.40 -9.89
CA ILE A 254 -19.04 -4.62 -10.03
C ILE A 254 -17.57 -4.28 -10.23
N ASP A 255 -16.69 -4.93 -9.44
CA ASP A 255 -15.24 -4.84 -9.55
C ASP A 255 -14.60 -6.18 -9.20
N ASP A 256 -14.12 -6.89 -10.20
CA ASP A 256 -13.48 -8.21 -10.05
C ASP A 256 -12.24 -8.20 -9.16
N ARG A 257 -11.67 -7.04 -8.90
CA ARG A 257 -10.47 -6.88 -8.05
C ARG A 257 -10.82 -6.58 -6.59
N SER A 258 -12.06 -6.26 -6.31
CA SER A 258 -12.48 -5.94 -4.95
C SER A 258 -12.38 -7.16 -4.03
N PRO A 259 -11.95 -7.00 -2.78
CA PRO A 259 -12.01 -8.04 -1.77
C PRO A 259 -13.43 -8.28 -1.26
N LEU A 260 -14.34 -7.29 -1.38
CA LEU A 260 -15.71 -7.39 -0.89
C LEU A 260 -16.58 -8.21 -1.84
N VAL A 261 -17.21 -9.25 -1.30
CA VAL A 261 -18.16 -10.09 -2.04
C VAL A 261 -19.57 -9.88 -1.50
N ARG A 262 -20.53 -9.56 -2.39
CA ARG A 262 -21.95 -9.40 -2.07
C ARG A 262 -22.81 -10.21 -3.05
N ASN A 263 -23.68 -11.04 -2.54
CA ASN A 263 -24.55 -11.93 -3.35
C ASN A 263 -23.79 -12.80 -4.39
N GLY A 264 -22.52 -13.15 -4.09
CA GLY A 264 -21.69 -13.97 -4.97
C GLY A 264 -20.89 -13.18 -6.02
N GLU A 265 -21.02 -11.86 -6.07
CA GLU A 265 -20.30 -10.97 -6.98
C GLU A 265 -19.32 -10.07 -6.21
N ARG A 266 -18.16 -9.77 -6.79
CA ARG A 266 -17.22 -8.82 -6.24
C ARG A 266 -17.66 -7.41 -6.56
N VAL A 267 -17.72 -6.54 -5.54
CA VAL A 267 -18.30 -5.20 -5.65
C VAL A 267 -17.32 -4.14 -5.16
N ALA A 268 -17.21 -3.05 -5.89
CA ALA A 268 -16.47 -1.88 -5.45
C ALA A 268 -17.16 -1.24 -4.24
N PHE A 269 -16.37 -0.60 -3.38
CA PHE A 269 -16.84 0.08 -2.19
C PHE A 269 -15.93 1.27 -1.85
N ASP A 270 -16.47 2.22 -1.14
CA ASP A 270 -15.78 3.42 -0.67
C ASP A 270 -16.37 3.92 0.66
N ALA A 271 -15.93 5.10 1.10
CA ALA A 271 -16.42 5.71 2.34
C ALA A 271 -17.94 6.04 2.33
N ASP A 272 -18.55 6.05 1.15
CA ASP A 272 -19.97 6.31 0.96
C ASP A 272 -20.82 5.01 0.85
N GLY A 273 -20.17 3.84 0.85
CA GLY A 273 -20.81 2.52 0.83
C GLY A 273 -20.57 1.75 -0.47
N VAL A 274 -21.52 0.88 -0.80
CA VAL A 274 -21.39 -0.14 -1.87
C VAL A 274 -22.25 0.16 -3.08
N GLU A 275 -23.42 0.79 -2.88
CA GLU A 275 -24.42 0.97 -3.92
C GLU A 275 -24.42 2.38 -4.52
N GLU A 276 -24.55 2.45 -5.84
CA GLU A 276 -24.91 3.68 -6.55
C GLU A 276 -26.41 3.81 -6.69
N CYS A 277 -26.88 5.07 -6.61
CA CYS A 277 -28.29 5.38 -6.73
C CYS A 277 -28.55 6.15 -8.03
N GLU A 278 -29.48 5.65 -8.84
CA GLU A 278 -29.98 6.34 -10.02
C GLU A 278 -31.46 6.64 -9.85
N LEU A 279 -31.86 7.91 -10.07
CA LEU A 279 -33.27 8.31 -10.07
C LEU A 279 -33.86 8.10 -11.46
N LEU A 280 -34.85 7.22 -11.55
CA LEU A 280 -35.60 6.94 -12.74
C LEU A 280 -36.99 7.54 -12.64
N ILE A 281 -37.53 7.97 -13.77
CA ILE A 281 -38.86 8.59 -13.84
C ILE A 281 -39.62 8.02 -15.04
N ALA A 282 -40.87 7.62 -14.81
CA ALA A 282 -41.87 7.39 -15.83
C ALA A 282 -42.84 8.57 -15.79
N ALA A 283 -42.88 9.41 -16.82
CA ALA A 283 -43.69 10.64 -16.87
C ALA A 283 -45.19 10.30 -17.01
N ASN A 284 -45.52 9.24 -17.73
CA ASN A 284 -46.91 8.84 -18.02
C ASN A 284 -47.18 7.38 -17.59
N PRO A 285 -48.45 7.05 -17.30
CA PRO A 285 -48.84 5.69 -16.96
C PRO A 285 -48.47 4.71 -18.08
N GLY A 286 -47.80 3.61 -17.74
CA GLY A 286 -47.39 2.56 -18.70
C GLY A 286 -46.08 2.82 -19.41
N GLU A 287 -45.42 3.92 -19.18
CA GLU A 287 -44.05 4.15 -19.63
C GLU A 287 -43.06 3.41 -18.72
N GLU A 288 -41.94 2.96 -19.33
CA GLU A 288 -40.83 2.42 -18.56
C GLU A 288 -40.08 3.54 -17.86
N PRO A 289 -39.70 3.38 -16.58
CA PRO A 289 -38.86 4.36 -15.88
C PRO A 289 -37.51 4.55 -16.58
N ARG A 290 -37.14 5.83 -16.84
CA ARG A 290 -35.89 6.22 -17.50
C ARG A 290 -35.11 7.23 -16.66
N PRO A 291 -33.78 7.30 -16.82
CA PRO A 291 -32.99 8.32 -16.17
C PRO A 291 -33.54 9.73 -16.40
N MET A 292 -33.57 10.55 -15.36
CA MET A 292 -34.11 11.92 -15.39
C MET A 292 -33.51 12.76 -16.54
N ALA A 293 -32.22 12.55 -16.87
CA ALA A 293 -31.55 13.22 -17.98
C ALA A 293 -32.13 12.91 -19.38
N ARG A 294 -32.99 11.91 -19.52
CA ARG A 294 -33.63 11.49 -20.78
C ARG A 294 -35.08 11.95 -20.92
N ILE A 295 -35.57 12.79 -20.01
CA ILE A 295 -36.90 13.38 -20.08
C ILE A 295 -36.89 14.45 -21.16
N ALA A 296 -37.83 14.36 -22.11
CA ALA A 296 -37.83 15.22 -23.30
C ALA A 296 -38.48 16.59 -23.10
N SER A 297 -39.30 16.78 -22.07
CA SER A 297 -40.07 18.03 -21.81
C SER A 297 -39.41 18.88 -20.73
N GLY A 298 -38.98 20.10 -21.07
CA GLY A 298 -38.42 21.08 -20.12
C GLY A 298 -39.38 21.41 -18.97
N GLY A 299 -40.65 21.64 -19.29
CA GLY A 299 -41.66 21.94 -18.28
C GLY A 299 -41.96 20.79 -17.31
N GLU A 300 -41.93 19.53 -17.78
CA GLU A 300 -42.06 18.36 -16.90
C GLU A 300 -40.86 18.23 -15.98
N LEU A 301 -39.66 18.39 -16.51
CA LEU A 301 -38.40 18.34 -15.73
C LEU A 301 -38.36 19.42 -14.66
N SER A 302 -38.78 20.66 -14.99
CA SER A 302 -38.85 21.79 -14.05
C SER A 302 -39.84 21.52 -12.93
N ARG A 303 -41.01 20.93 -13.21
CA ARG A 303 -42.00 20.55 -12.19
C ARG A 303 -41.52 19.39 -11.31
N ILE A 304 -40.86 18.40 -11.86
CA ILE A 304 -40.25 17.30 -11.08
C ILE A 304 -39.18 17.88 -10.14
N HIS A 305 -38.32 18.77 -10.64
CA HIS A 305 -37.31 19.43 -9.83
C HIS A 305 -37.94 20.26 -8.70
N LEU A 306 -39.00 21.05 -9.00
CA LEU A 306 -39.77 21.78 -8.01
C LEU A 306 -40.33 20.84 -6.91
N ALA A 307 -40.98 19.74 -7.31
CA ALA A 307 -41.54 18.77 -6.38
C ALA A 307 -40.49 18.12 -5.47
N ILE A 308 -39.33 17.73 -6.03
CA ILE A 308 -38.21 17.20 -5.25
C ILE A 308 -37.72 18.23 -4.25
N ARG A 309 -37.53 19.48 -4.67
CA ARG A 309 -37.05 20.57 -3.80
C ARG A 309 -38.06 20.85 -2.69
N THR A 310 -39.34 20.87 -2.99
CA THR A 310 -40.39 21.08 -1.98
C THR A 310 -40.35 20.00 -0.90
N VAL A 311 -40.26 18.74 -1.27
CA VAL A 311 -40.21 17.63 -0.32
C VAL A 311 -38.91 17.64 0.50
N LEU A 312 -37.75 17.84 -0.14
CA LEU A 312 -36.46 17.87 0.56
C LEU A 312 -36.38 19.04 1.53
N ARG A 313 -36.94 20.22 1.17
CA ARG A 313 -36.93 21.38 2.01
C ARG A 313 -37.81 21.21 3.27
N SER A 314 -38.95 20.58 3.09
CA SER A 314 -39.84 20.23 4.21
C SER A 314 -39.20 19.24 5.17
N ALA A 315 -38.34 18.33 4.67
CA ALA A 315 -37.69 17.34 5.49
C ALA A 315 -36.52 17.88 6.33
N ARG A 316 -35.79 18.88 5.80
CA ARG A 316 -34.63 19.50 6.49
C ARG A 316 -34.47 20.98 6.11
N PRO A 317 -34.82 21.93 7.00
CA PRO A 317 -34.50 23.34 6.81
C PRO A 317 -32.97 23.52 6.85
N GLY A 318 -32.37 23.81 5.70
CA GLY A 318 -30.97 24.23 5.56
C GLY A 318 -30.83 25.76 5.54
N GLY A 319 -29.64 26.28 5.26
CA GLY A 319 -29.46 27.72 4.95
C GLY A 319 -30.26 28.12 3.69
N ALA A 320 -30.69 29.40 3.62
CA ALA A 320 -31.41 29.92 2.46
C ALA A 320 -30.58 29.77 1.18
N VAL A 321 -31.21 29.28 0.10
CA VAL A 321 -30.61 29.14 -1.21
C VAL A 321 -31.41 29.94 -2.25
N THR A 322 -30.80 30.29 -3.39
CA THR A 322 -31.49 30.87 -4.52
C THR A 322 -31.90 29.77 -5.51
N LEU A 323 -33.18 29.66 -5.82
CA LEU A 323 -33.76 28.72 -6.76
C LEU A 323 -34.25 29.48 -8.00
N LEU A 324 -33.84 29.05 -9.16
CA LEU A 324 -34.28 29.61 -10.44
C LEU A 324 -35.11 28.56 -11.17
N PHE A 325 -36.37 28.88 -11.49
CA PHE A 325 -37.27 28.05 -12.25
C PHE A 325 -37.61 28.72 -13.57
N ASP A 326 -37.33 28.01 -14.66
CA ASP A 326 -37.71 28.39 -16.01
C ASP A 326 -38.69 27.36 -16.60
N GLU A 327 -39.66 27.78 -17.39
CA GLU A 327 -40.68 26.93 -18.02
C GLU A 327 -41.49 26.02 -17.06
N VAL A 328 -41.48 26.27 -15.75
CA VAL A 328 -42.18 25.43 -14.77
C VAL A 328 -43.70 25.45 -14.98
N ASP A 329 -44.20 26.52 -15.54
CA ASP A 329 -45.63 26.78 -15.85
C ASP A 329 -46.06 26.37 -17.26
N SER A 330 -45.16 25.82 -18.07
CA SER A 330 -45.44 25.40 -19.44
C SER A 330 -46.57 24.35 -19.47
N GLY A 331 -47.62 24.68 -20.28
CA GLY A 331 -48.77 23.79 -20.44
C GLY A 331 -49.75 23.73 -19.27
N LEU A 332 -49.59 24.59 -18.26
CA LEU A 332 -50.48 24.66 -17.09
C LEU A 332 -51.49 25.79 -17.25
N GLY A 333 -52.61 25.67 -16.53
CA GLY A 333 -53.65 26.70 -16.43
C GLY A 333 -54.64 26.43 -15.29
N GLY A 334 -55.51 27.38 -15.03
CA GLY A 334 -56.62 27.24 -14.08
C GLY A 334 -56.16 26.85 -12.67
N ALA A 335 -56.76 25.78 -12.11
CA ALA A 335 -56.45 25.31 -10.76
C ALA A 335 -55.01 24.83 -10.55
N THR A 336 -54.40 24.27 -11.61
CA THR A 336 -53.00 23.80 -11.55
C THR A 336 -52.01 24.97 -11.44
N ALA A 337 -52.30 26.10 -12.11
CA ALA A 337 -51.50 27.34 -12.01
C ALA A 337 -51.53 27.87 -10.56
N ALA A 338 -52.69 27.82 -9.92
CA ALA A 338 -52.84 28.25 -8.50
C ALA A 338 -52.07 27.29 -7.54
N ALA A 339 -52.08 25.99 -7.82
CA ALA A 339 -51.31 25.03 -7.02
C ALA A 339 -49.80 25.22 -7.20
N LEU A 340 -49.34 25.52 -8.43
CA LEU A 340 -47.94 25.86 -8.70
C LEU A 340 -47.53 27.12 -7.94
N ALA A 341 -48.35 28.18 -8.01
CA ALA A 341 -48.11 29.44 -7.30
C ALA A 341 -47.96 29.25 -5.80
N ALA A 342 -48.86 28.47 -5.17
CA ALA A 342 -48.78 28.11 -3.77
C ALA A 342 -47.49 27.35 -3.41
N LEU A 343 -47.04 26.38 -4.24
CA LEU A 343 -45.81 25.66 -3.97
C LEU A 343 -44.55 26.54 -4.08
N LEU A 344 -44.53 27.47 -5.05
CA LEU A 344 -43.45 28.45 -5.15
C LEU A 344 -43.42 29.42 -3.96
N ALA A 345 -44.59 29.88 -3.51
CA ALA A 345 -44.71 30.72 -2.31
C ALA A 345 -44.27 29.98 -1.04
N ASP A 346 -44.67 28.69 -0.88
CA ASP A 346 -44.21 27.86 0.24
C ASP A 346 -42.66 27.75 0.29
N LEU A 347 -42.02 27.58 -0.89
CA LEU A 347 -40.54 27.57 -0.98
C LEU A 347 -39.94 28.93 -0.70
N ALA A 348 -40.58 30.01 -1.16
CA ALA A 348 -40.10 31.38 -0.99
C ALA A 348 -40.12 31.82 0.48
N ALA A 349 -40.89 31.14 1.34
CA ALA A 349 -40.87 31.41 2.78
C ALA A 349 -39.49 31.13 3.44
N THR A 350 -38.66 30.31 2.83
CA THR A 350 -37.35 29.91 3.38
C THR A 350 -36.18 30.13 2.42
N ASP A 351 -36.45 30.27 1.12
CA ASP A 351 -35.48 30.39 0.07
C ASP A 351 -35.77 31.60 -0.81
N GLN A 352 -34.77 32.06 -1.59
CA GLN A 352 -35.04 33.05 -2.63
C GLN A 352 -35.49 32.29 -3.90
N VAL A 353 -36.73 32.55 -4.34
CA VAL A 353 -37.27 31.89 -5.55
C VAL A 353 -37.38 32.91 -6.68
N LEU A 354 -36.72 32.65 -7.79
CA LEU A 354 -36.84 33.38 -9.04
C LEU A 354 -37.57 32.49 -10.05
N THR A 355 -38.63 32.96 -10.66
CA THR A 355 -39.35 32.20 -11.70
C THR A 355 -39.68 33.06 -12.89
N VAL A 356 -39.48 32.52 -14.09
CA VAL A 356 -39.98 33.10 -15.32
C VAL A 356 -41.34 32.49 -15.62
N THR A 357 -42.36 33.33 -15.75
CA THR A 357 -43.75 32.88 -15.85
C THR A 357 -44.55 33.75 -16.84
N HIS A 358 -45.47 33.09 -17.55
CA HIS A 358 -46.51 33.74 -18.32
C HIS A 358 -47.90 33.63 -17.68
N LEU A 359 -47.98 32.97 -16.51
CA LEU A 359 -49.23 32.75 -15.79
C LEU A 359 -49.51 33.86 -14.77
N PRO A 360 -50.64 34.59 -14.84
CA PRO A 360 -50.97 35.67 -13.91
C PRO A 360 -51.12 35.17 -12.46
N GLN A 361 -51.53 33.92 -12.24
CA GLN A 361 -51.65 33.33 -10.90
C GLN A 361 -50.30 33.21 -10.23
N VAL A 362 -49.24 32.84 -10.99
CA VAL A 362 -47.87 32.72 -10.46
C VAL A 362 -47.30 34.10 -10.17
N ALA A 363 -47.44 35.04 -11.15
CA ALA A 363 -46.94 36.39 -11.01
C ALA A 363 -47.62 37.16 -9.86
N ALA A 364 -48.93 36.91 -9.61
CA ALA A 364 -49.65 37.49 -8.51
C ALA A 364 -49.19 37.03 -7.12
N ALA A 365 -48.75 35.76 -6.99
CA ALA A 365 -48.28 35.16 -5.73
C ALA A 365 -46.85 35.59 -5.34
N ALA A 366 -46.09 36.23 -6.26
CA ALA A 366 -44.74 36.69 -5.98
C ALA A 366 -44.71 37.92 -5.07
N ASP A 367 -43.70 38.08 -4.20
CA ASP A 367 -43.48 39.30 -3.43
C ASP A 367 -43.02 40.45 -4.31
N THR A 368 -42.18 40.17 -5.29
CA THR A 368 -41.66 41.16 -6.28
C THR A 368 -41.97 40.72 -7.69
N HIS A 369 -42.44 41.65 -8.55
CA HIS A 369 -42.78 41.35 -9.93
C HIS A 369 -41.95 42.23 -10.89
N PHE A 370 -41.15 41.55 -11.76
CA PHE A 370 -40.37 42.20 -12.78
C PHE A 370 -41.00 41.92 -14.15
N LYS A 371 -41.25 43.02 -14.91
CA LYS A 371 -41.66 42.94 -16.32
C LYS A 371 -40.42 43.00 -17.21
N ILE A 372 -40.36 42.10 -18.17
CA ILE A 372 -39.30 42.07 -19.19
C ILE A 372 -39.87 42.46 -20.54
N ASP A 373 -39.45 43.63 -21.06
CA ASP A 373 -39.83 44.14 -22.36
C ASP A 373 -38.63 44.23 -23.28
N LYS A 374 -38.89 44.02 -24.62
CA LYS A 374 -37.94 44.31 -25.67
C LYS A 374 -38.31 45.65 -26.30
N VAL A 375 -37.51 46.69 -26.08
CA VAL A 375 -37.68 48.01 -26.66
C VAL A 375 -36.63 48.24 -27.76
N GLN A 376 -37.06 48.96 -28.83
CA GLN A 376 -36.11 49.38 -29.85
C GLN A 376 -35.49 50.71 -29.45
N VAL A 377 -34.16 50.77 -29.38
CA VAL A 377 -33.38 51.98 -29.14
C VAL A 377 -32.32 52.02 -30.24
N ASP A 378 -32.33 53.10 -31.07
CA ASP A 378 -31.36 53.33 -32.15
C ASP A 378 -31.14 52.09 -33.05
N ASP A 379 -32.23 51.51 -33.59
CA ASP A 379 -32.25 50.30 -34.44
C ASP A 379 -31.74 49.00 -33.78
N ARG A 380 -31.58 49.00 -32.44
CA ARG A 380 -31.20 47.79 -31.68
C ARG A 380 -32.32 47.40 -30.70
N ALA A 381 -32.61 46.10 -30.66
CA ALA A 381 -33.49 45.56 -29.62
C ALA A 381 -32.73 45.49 -28.29
N VAL A 382 -33.20 46.22 -27.30
CA VAL A 382 -32.66 46.20 -25.92
C VAL A 382 -33.69 45.59 -25.01
N THR A 383 -33.26 44.68 -24.12
CA THR A 383 -34.10 44.11 -23.07
C THR A 383 -34.12 45.05 -21.89
N GLN A 384 -35.32 45.50 -21.51
CA GLN A 384 -35.55 46.33 -20.36
C GLN A 384 -36.24 45.49 -19.26
N VAL A 385 -35.76 45.58 -18.01
CA VAL A 385 -36.37 44.98 -16.85
C VAL A 385 -36.93 46.08 -15.94
N LEU A 386 -38.21 45.98 -15.66
CA LEU A 386 -38.93 46.98 -14.84
C LEU A 386 -39.53 46.28 -13.64
N GLU A 387 -39.24 46.77 -12.45
CA GLU A 387 -39.96 46.37 -11.24
C GLU A 387 -41.34 47.04 -11.20
N LEU A 388 -42.38 46.23 -10.98
CA LEU A 388 -43.76 46.67 -11.00
C LEU A 388 -44.34 46.69 -9.59
N GLU A 389 -44.92 47.81 -9.20
CA GLU A 389 -45.61 47.99 -7.92
C GLU A 389 -47.03 48.56 -8.11
N GLY A 390 -47.90 48.42 -7.15
CA GLY A 390 -49.20 49.06 -7.08
C GLY A 390 -50.03 48.86 -8.34
N GLU A 391 -50.44 49.99 -8.96
CA GLU A 391 -51.31 50.00 -10.15
C GLU A 391 -50.64 49.42 -11.40
N ASP A 392 -49.35 49.63 -11.56
CA ASP A 392 -48.58 49.06 -12.69
C ASP A 392 -48.55 47.52 -12.67
N ARG A 393 -48.43 46.92 -11.47
CA ARG A 393 -48.53 45.48 -11.27
C ARG A 393 -49.93 44.95 -11.59
N GLU A 394 -50.99 45.70 -11.18
CA GLU A 394 -52.38 45.36 -11.51
C GLU A 394 -52.61 45.39 -13.04
N ILE A 395 -52.10 46.41 -13.68
CA ILE A 395 -52.24 46.57 -15.14
C ILE A 395 -51.55 45.44 -15.89
N GLU A 396 -50.34 45.08 -15.50
CA GLU A 396 -49.60 43.94 -16.14
C GLU A 396 -50.28 42.60 -15.91
N LEU A 397 -50.78 42.33 -14.68
CA LEU A 397 -51.56 41.11 -14.42
C LEU A 397 -52.88 41.09 -15.22
N ALA A 398 -53.53 42.24 -15.41
CA ALA A 398 -54.71 42.33 -16.27
C ALA A 398 -54.36 42.08 -17.74
N ARG A 399 -53.19 42.57 -18.23
CA ARG A 399 -52.67 42.27 -19.55
C ARG A 399 -52.35 40.77 -19.72
N MET A 400 -51.75 40.13 -18.72
CA MET A 400 -51.49 38.68 -18.72
C MET A 400 -52.78 37.84 -18.76
N LEU A 401 -53.89 38.36 -18.21
CA LEU A 401 -55.21 37.68 -18.21
C LEU A 401 -55.96 37.82 -19.53
N ALA A 402 -55.92 39.01 -20.17
CA ALA A 402 -56.81 39.35 -21.29
C ALA A 402 -56.09 39.68 -22.60
N GLY A 403 -54.73 39.75 -22.60
CA GLY A 403 -53.93 40.32 -23.69
C GLY A 403 -53.92 41.85 -23.61
N ASP A 404 -53.61 42.49 -24.76
CA ASP A 404 -53.40 43.91 -24.81
C ASP A 404 -54.67 44.77 -24.68
N GLU A 405 -55.87 44.17 -24.81
CA GLU A 405 -57.13 44.81 -24.59
C GLU A 405 -57.60 44.67 -23.13
N ILE A 406 -57.16 45.58 -22.24
CA ILE A 406 -57.44 45.54 -20.83
C ILE A 406 -58.83 46.10 -20.53
N GLY A 407 -59.82 45.23 -20.35
CA GLY A 407 -61.17 45.59 -19.92
C GLY A 407 -61.32 45.70 -18.41
N GLN A 408 -62.44 46.29 -17.95
CA GLN A 408 -62.75 46.41 -16.49
C GLN A 408 -62.83 45.04 -15.77
N SER A 409 -63.29 43.98 -16.45
CA SER A 409 -63.36 42.63 -15.90
C SER A 409 -61.97 42.05 -15.64
N ALA A 410 -61.02 42.27 -16.54
CA ALA A 410 -59.65 41.83 -16.36
C ALA A 410 -58.94 42.49 -15.20
N ARG A 411 -59.15 43.80 -15.04
CA ARG A 411 -58.65 44.57 -13.87
C ARG A 411 -59.25 44.08 -12.56
N ALA A 412 -60.59 43.85 -12.51
CA ALA A 412 -61.24 43.31 -11.33
C ALA A 412 -60.69 41.93 -10.95
N HIS A 413 -60.42 41.06 -11.95
CA HIS A 413 -59.85 39.75 -11.70
C HIS A 413 -58.39 39.87 -11.22
N ALA A 414 -57.56 40.76 -11.81
CA ALA A 414 -56.21 41.02 -11.37
C ALA A 414 -56.17 41.47 -9.84
N ARG A 415 -57.09 42.36 -9.44
CA ARG A 415 -57.24 42.77 -8.03
C ARG A 415 -57.60 41.61 -7.13
N THR A 416 -58.49 40.70 -7.60
CA THR A 416 -58.83 39.52 -6.83
C THR A 416 -57.63 38.59 -6.64
N LEU A 417 -56.80 38.42 -7.63
CA LEU A 417 -55.54 37.62 -7.53
C LEU A 417 -54.55 38.24 -6.56
N LEU A 418 -54.42 39.60 -6.56
CA LEU A 418 -53.53 40.32 -5.64
C LEU A 418 -54.04 40.35 -4.20
N GLY A 419 -55.36 40.40 -3.99
CA GLY A 419 -55.99 40.45 -2.68
C GLY A 419 -56.24 39.11 -1.99
N GLY A 420 -56.04 38.02 -2.71
CA GLY A 420 -56.20 36.67 -2.19
C GLY A 420 -54.90 35.97 -1.77
N SER A 421 -53.84 36.75 -1.63
CA SER A 421 -52.53 36.26 -1.20
C SER A 421 -52.34 36.42 0.30
#